data_35f32f390bca854558707fd82e7567d0
#
_entry.id   35f32f390bca854558707fd82e7567d0
#
_cell.length_a   1.000
_cell.length_b   1.000
_cell.length_c   1.000
_cell.angle_alpha   90.00
_cell.angle_beta   90.00
_cell.angle_gamma   90.00
#
_symmetry.space_group_name_H-M   'P 1'
#
loop_
_entity.id
_entity.type
_entity.pdbx_description
1 polymer ?
#
loop_
_entity_poly.entity_id
_entity_poly.type
_entity_poly.pdbx_seq_one_letter_code
_entity_poly.pdbx_strand_id
1 'polypeptide(L)'
;IIDEQGNPVPQGEVGELAVKGPGVMKCYYNNPEATAEVLHDGWLYTGDMARQDEDGFYFLVDRKKDVVISGGENIYPVEIENFMSKFDKIKDVAVIGLPDKRLGEIATAIVELKQGVTCTEAEINEFCMGMPRYKRPRKIIFASVPRNATGKIEKPKLRKMYCGDYLIEKENQG
;
A
#
# COMPACT_ATOMS: atom_id res chain seq x y z
N ILE A 1 10.97 11.93 8.24
CA ILE A 1 9.59 11.44 8.04
C ILE A 1 8.64 12.57 8.38
N ILE A 2 7.63 12.81 7.54
CA ILE A 2 6.74 13.97 7.62
C ILE A 2 5.27 13.54 7.52
N ASP A 3 4.39 14.37 8.09
CA ASP A 3 2.94 14.27 7.92
C ASP A 3 2.45 14.88 6.59
N GLU A 4 1.15 14.90 6.37
CA GLU A 4 0.53 15.51 5.17
C GLU A 4 0.73 17.04 5.09
N GLN A 5 1.00 17.70 6.18
CA GLN A 5 1.27 19.13 6.27
C GLN A 5 2.77 19.45 6.10
N GLY A 6 3.62 18.43 5.96
CA GLY A 6 5.06 18.56 5.81
C GLY A 6 5.82 18.74 7.13
N ASN A 7 5.17 18.53 8.29
CA ASN A 7 5.82 18.60 9.59
C ASN A 7 6.46 17.25 9.94
N PRO A 8 7.60 17.25 10.68
CA PRO A 8 8.18 16.01 11.18
C PRO A 8 7.20 15.25 12.08
N VAL A 9 7.05 13.95 11.87
CA VAL A 9 6.26 13.09 12.77
C VAL A 9 7.10 12.64 13.97
N PRO A 10 6.47 12.33 15.13
CA PRO A 10 7.16 11.72 16.26
C PRO A 10 7.86 10.42 15.89
N GLN A 11 8.95 10.12 16.61
CA GLN A 11 9.68 8.86 16.45
C GLN A 11 8.76 7.66 16.71
N GLY A 12 8.82 6.66 15.84
CA GLY A 12 7.96 5.47 15.87
C GLY A 12 6.67 5.61 15.07
N GLU A 13 6.23 6.84 14.78
CA GLU A 13 5.06 7.08 13.93
C GLU A 13 5.39 6.92 12.44
N VAL A 14 4.37 6.57 11.66
CA VAL A 14 4.48 6.42 10.21
C VAL A 14 4.14 7.73 9.52
N GLY A 15 5.00 8.15 8.60
CA GLY A 15 4.78 9.30 7.73
C GLY A 15 5.44 9.10 6.38
N GLU A 16 5.38 10.10 5.51
CA GLU A 16 6.05 10.06 4.22
C GLU A 16 7.55 10.30 4.39
N LEU A 17 8.36 9.50 3.71
CA LEU A 17 9.80 9.69 3.67
C LEU A 17 10.15 10.86 2.74
N ALA A 18 10.69 11.94 3.30
CA ALA A 18 11.22 13.08 2.56
C ALA A 18 12.76 13.10 2.65
N VAL A 19 13.42 13.36 1.53
CA VAL A 19 14.89 13.31 1.42
C VAL A 19 15.43 14.63 0.87
N LYS A 20 16.51 15.15 1.47
CA LYS A 20 17.22 16.32 0.98
C LYS A 20 18.73 16.05 0.98
N GLY A 21 19.41 16.50 -0.04
CA GLY A 21 20.88 16.37 -0.15
C GLY A 21 21.38 16.39 -1.59
N PRO A 22 22.71 16.30 -1.77
CA PRO A 22 23.34 16.41 -3.09
C PRO A 22 23.00 15.24 -4.04
N GLY A 23 22.52 14.12 -3.51
CA GLY A 23 22.08 12.97 -4.30
C GLY A 23 20.64 13.04 -4.79
N VAL A 24 19.88 14.06 -4.38
CA VAL A 24 18.51 14.26 -4.85
C VAL A 24 18.55 14.73 -6.31
N MET A 25 17.64 14.16 -7.14
CA MET A 25 17.51 14.54 -8.54
C MET A 25 17.19 16.04 -8.69
N LYS A 26 17.56 16.62 -9.83
CA LYS A 26 17.19 18.00 -10.14
C LYS A 26 15.75 18.12 -10.64
N CYS A 27 15.30 17.17 -11.45
CA CYS A 27 13.95 17.13 -12.03
C CYS A 27 13.69 15.77 -12.71
N TYR A 28 12.45 15.49 -13.03
CA TYR A 28 12.10 14.50 -14.04
C TYR A 28 12.33 15.07 -15.43
N TYR A 29 12.97 14.32 -16.32
CA TYR A 29 13.29 14.75 -17.67
C TYR A 29 12.01 15.09 -18.46
N ASN A 30 11.95 16.30 -19.00
CA ASN A 30 10.81 16.85 -19.75
C ASN A 30 9.44 16.71 -19.06
N ASN A 31 9.41 16.66 -17.72
CA ASN A 31 8.18 16.57 -16.96
C ASN A 31 8.20 17.53 -15.74
N PRO A 32 7.98 18.84 -15.97
CA PRO A 32 8.00 19.82 -14.90
C PRO A 32 6.83 19.65 -13.91
N GLU A 33 5.67 19.17 -14.37
CA GLU A 33 4.50 18.92 -13.52
C GLU A 33 4.80 17.84 -12.49
N ALA A 34 5.23 16.65 -12.92
CA ALA A 34 5.62 15.58 -12.01
C ALA A 34 6.81 15.97 -11.11
N THR A 35 7.68 16.88 -11.57
CA THR A 35 8.76 17.40 -10.73
C THR A 35 8.22 18.28 -9.60
N ALA A 36 7.28 19.16 -9.91
CA ALA A 36 6.67 20.06 -8.93
C ALA A 36 5.83 19.30 -7.88
N GLU A 37 5.25 18.14 -8.25
CA GLU A 37 4.51 17.29 -7.32
C GLU A 37 5.39 16.67 -6.21
N VAL A 38 6.65 16.39 -6.51
CA VAL A 38 7.51 15.63 -5.58
C VAL A 38 8.68 16.41 -5.02
N LEU A 39 9.03 17.56 -5.61
CA LEU A 39 10.21 18.34 -5.23
C LEU A 39 9.80 19.71 -4.68
N HIS A 40 9.90 19.87 -3.36
CA HIS A 40 9.51 21.10 -2.65
C HIS A 40 10.70 21.65 -1.87
N ASP A 41 11.17 22.87 -2.18
CA ASP A 41 12.29 23.53 -1.49
C ASP A 41 13.57 22.69 -1.33
N GLY A 42 13.84 21.84 -2.32
CA GLY A 42 14.97 20.92 -2.35
C GLY A 42 14.76 19.62 -1.56
N TRP A 43 13.56 19.38 -1.03
CA TRP A 43 13.14 18.11 -0.47
C TRP A 43 12.42 17.28 -1.53
N LEU A 44 12.84 16.04 -1.69
CA LEU A 44 12.15 15.04 -2.49
C LEU A 44 11.18 14.27 -1.61
N TYR A 45 9.90 14.39 -1.88
CA TYR A 45 8.83 13.59 -1.29
C TYR A 45 8.74 12.29 -2.09
N THR A 46 9.18 11.18 -1.44
CA THR A 46 9.42 9.93 -2.17
C THR A 46 8.16 9.17 -2.53
N GLY A 47 7.04 9.48 -1.87
CA GLY A 47 5.82 8.70 -1.93
C GLY A 47 5.92 7.34 -1.23
N ASP A 48 6.99 7.10 -0.48
CA ASP A 48 7.14 5.91 0.37
C ASP A 48 6.80 6.28 1.82
N MET A 49 5.96 5.47 2.45
CA MET A 49 5.66 5.57 3.87
C MET A 49 6.73 4.86 4.67
N ALA A 50 7.21 5.49 5.73
CA ALA A 50 8.27 4.96 6.57
C ALA A 50 8.02 5.30 8.04
N ARG A 51 8.71 4.58 8.94
CA ARG A 51 8.84 4.91 10.35
C ARG A 51 10.30 4.82 10.77
N GLN A 52 10.67 5.55 11.80
CA GLN A 52 11.99 5.46 12.42
C GLN A 52 11.87 4.76 13.77
N ASP A 53 12.72 3.77 14.05
CA ASP A 53 12.76 3.12 15.35
C ASP A 53 13.58 3.91 16.39
N GLU A 54 13.69 3.37 17.61
CA GLU A 54 14.39 3.97 18.72
C GLU A 54 15.93 4.08 18.48
N ASP A 55 16.48 3.20 17.66
CA ASP A 55 17.89 3.17 17.27
C ASP A 55 18.21 4.10 16.09
N GLY A 56 17.18 4.73 15.50
CA GLY A 56 17.32 5.66 14.38
C GLY A 56 17.28 5.01 12.99
N PHE A 57 17.00 3.72 12.88
CA PHE A 57 16.83 3.05 11.59
C PHE A 57 15.47 3.35 10.95
N TYR A 58 15.50 3.53 9.63
CA TYR A 58 14.30 3.77 8.83
C TYR A 58 13.76 2.47 8.24
N PHE A 59 12.48 2.23 8.45
CA PHE A 59 11.76 1.08 7.92
C PHE A 59 10.71 1.54 6.94
N LEU A 60 10.81 1.12 5.68
CA LEU A 60 9.77 1.33 4.70
C LEU A 60 8.55 0.46 5.04
N VAL A 61 7.39 1.08 5.07
CA VAL A 61 6.13 0.43 5.45
C VAL A 61 5.31 0.09 4.22
N ASP A 62 5.08 1.07 3.34
CA ASP A 62 4.30 0.91 2.11
C ASP A 62 4.52 2.09 1.16
N ARG A 63 3.81 2.13 0.04
CA ARG A 63 3.68 3.30 -0.83
C ARG A 63 2.50 4.15 -0.38
N LYS A 64 2.65 5.47 -0.33
CA LYS A 64 1.59 6.42 0.05
C LYS A 64 0.29 6.19 -0.73
N LYS A 65 0.38 6.04 -2.05
CA LYS A 65 -0.74 5.77 -2.94
C LYS A 65 -1.41 4.39 -2.76
N ASP A 66 -0.74 3.48 -2.08
CA ASP A 66 -1.23 2.12 -1.85
C ASP A 66 -1.92 1.97 -0.49
N VAL A 67 -1.73 2.94 0.43
CA VAL A 67 -2.39 2.97 1.74
C VAL A 67 -3.90 2.93 1.56
N VAL A 68 -4.56 2.04 2.29
CA VAL A 68 -6.02 1.90 2.32
C VAL A 68 -6.54 2.66 3.52
N ILE A 69 -7.39 3.66 3.27
CA ILE A 69 -8.01 4.47 4.33
C ILE A 69 -9.40 3.91 4.63
N SER A 70 -9.52 3.18 5.73
CA SER A 70 -10.75 2.47 6.10
C SER A 70 -11.29 2.96 7.43
N GLY A 71 -12.39 3.71 7.39
CA GLY A 71 -13.02 4.24 8.60
C GLY A 71 -12.12 5.19 9.41
N GLY A 72 -11.23 5.92 8.74
CA GLY A 72 -10.25 6.83 9.35
C GLY A 72 -8.94 6.17 9.78
N GLU A 73 -8.80 4.85 9.63
CA GLU A 73 -7.57 4.12 9.94
C GLU A 73 -6.73 3.91 8.68
N ASN A 74 -5.43 4.16 8.78
CA ASN A 74 -4.47 3.84 7.72
C ASN A 74 -4.09 2.35 7.80
N ILE A 75 -4.41 1.62 6.75
CA ILE A 75 -4.08 0.20 6.61
C ILE A 75 -2.99 0.09 5.55
N TYR A 76 -1.90 -0.58 5.88
CA TYR A 76 -0.75 -0.77 4.99
C TYR A 76 -0.82 -2.16 4.34
N PRO A 77 -1.14 -2.24 3.03
CA PRO A 77 -1.25 -3.50 2.30
C PRO A 77 -0.08 -4.45 2.45
N VAL A 78 1.15 -3.96 2.41
CA VAL A 78 2.37 -4.78 2.53
C VAL A 78 2.41 -5.55 3.85
N GLU A 79 1.92 -4.98 4.93
CA GLU A 79 1.86 -5.66 6.23
C GLU A 79 0.92 -6.87 6.20
N ILE A 80 -0.24 -6.71 5.55
CA ILE A 80 -1.22 -7.79 5.38
C ILE A 80 -0.67 -8.86 4.43
N GLU A 81 -0.09 -8.44 3.31
CA GLU A 81 0.54 -9.34 2.33
C GLU A 81 1.63 -10.19 2.97
N ASN A 82 2.51 -9.58 3.77
CA ASN A 82 3.56 -10.28 4.52
C ASN A 82 3.01 -11.26 5.54
N PHE A 83 1.90 -10.94 6.19
CA PHE A 83 1.24 -11.86 7.12
C PHE A 83 0.61 -13.04 6.37
N MET A 84 -0.20 -12.75 5.35
CA MET A 84 -0.94 -13.76 4.59
C MET A 84 -0.03 -14.69 3.78
N SER A 85 1.13 -14.22 3.32
CA SER A 85 2.11 -15.04 2.59
C SER A 85 2.67 -16.21 3.43
N LYS A 86 2.52 -16.17 4.75
CA LYS A 86 2.91 -17.26 5.65
C LYS A 86 1.91 -18.42 5.68
N PHE A 87 0.74 -18.25 5.08
CA PHE A 87 -0.26 -19.32 5.00
C PHE A 87 0.11 -20.30 3.89
N ASP A 88 0.28 -21.57 4.28
CA ASP A 88 0.86 -22.61 3.39
C ASP A 88 0.14 -22.82 2.06
N LYS A 89 -1.13 -22.50 1.98
CA LYS A 89 -1.95 -22.67 0.78
C LYS A 89 -1.79 -21.54 -0.24
N ILE A 90 -1.28 -20.38 0.20
CA ILE A 90 -1.13 -19.20 -0.65
C ILE A 90 0.17 -19.29 -1.45
N LYS A 91 0.06 -19.11 -2.77
CA LYS A 91 1.20 -18.93 -3.66
C LYS A 91 1.63 -17.47 -3.70
N ASP A 92 0.66 -16.56 -3.86
CA ASP A 92 0.89 -15.12 -3.93
C ASP A 92 -0.34 -14.36 -3.41
N VAL A 93 -0.13 -13.14 -2.93
CA VAL A 93 -1.20 -12.30 -2.41
C VAL A 93 -0.92 -10.84 -2.69
N ALA A 94 -1.95 -10.10 -3.08
CA ALA A 94 -1.93 -8.66 -3.21
C ALA A 94 -3.11 -8.06 -2.46
N VAL A 95 -2.89 -6.95 -1.77
CA VAL A 95 -3.95 -6.24 -1.07
C VAL A 95 -4.13 -4.86 -1.68
N ILE A 96 -5.39 -4.52 -1.97
CA ILE A 96 -5.80 -3.20 -2.49
C ILE A 96 -7.00 -2.68 -1.71
N GLY A 97 -7.19 -1.36 -1.73
CA GLY A 97 -8.43 -0.74 -1.28
C GLY A 97 -9.52 -0.90 -2.33
N LEU A 98 -10.69 -1.39 -1.93
CA LEU A 98 -11.90 -1.28 -2.72
C LEU A 98 -12.85 -0.26 -2.09
N PRO A 99 -13.62 0.50 -2.90
CA PRO A 99 -14.57 1.48 -2.40
C PRO A 99 -15.62 0.83 -1.51
N ASP A 100 -15.90 1.47 -0.39
CA ASP A 100 -16.97 1.10 0.54
C ASP A 100 -17.76 2.34 0.97
N LYS A 101 -19.09 2.27 0.88
CA LYS A 101 -19.97 3.41 1.16
C LYS A 101 -19.88 3.96 2.59
N ARG A 102 -19.52 3.14 3.55
CA ARG A 102 -19.47 3.49 4.97
C ARG A 102 -18.06 3.82 5.46
N LEU A 103 -17.06 3.11 4.95
CA LEU A 103 -15.69 3.16 5.44
C LEU A 103 -14.75 3.94 4.52
N GLY A 104 -15.24 4.42 3.36
CA GLY A 104 -14.43 4.97 2.30
C GLY A 104 -13.79 3.85 1.48
N GLU A 105 -12.88 3.11 2.08
CA GLU A 105 -12.26 1.93 1.47
C GLU A 105 -12.31 0.73 2.43
N ILE A 106 -12.19 -0.47 1.84
CA ILE A 106 -11.96 -1.72 2.57
C ILE A 106 -10.74 -2.45 2.02
N ALA A 107 -9.90 -2.96 2.91
CA ALA A 107 -8.81 -3.82 2.52
C ALA A 107 -9.36 -5.11 1.88
N THR A 108 -8.95 -5.37 0.63
CA THR A 108 -9.37 -6.55 -0.14
C THR A 108 -8.14 -7.32 -0.56
N ALA A 109 -8.08 -8.59 -0.19
CA ALA A 109 -7.00 -9.49 -0.55
C ALA A 109 -7.34 -10.25 -1.84
N ILE A 110 -6.48 -10.12 -2.84
CA ILE A 110 -6.47 -10.96 -4.04
C ILE A 110 -5.48 -12.09 -3.77
N VAL A 111 -5.98 -13.32 -3.77
CA VAL A 111 -5.23 -14.50 -3.31
C VAL A 111 -5.08 -15.49 -4.45
N GLU A 112 -3.84 -15.77 -4.80
CA GLU A 112 -3.49 -16.86 -5.71
C GLU A 112 -3.07 -18.08 -4.90
N LEU A 113 -3.78 -19.19 -5.09
CA LEU A 113 -3.49 -20.45 -4.41
C LEU A 113 -2.37 -21.22 -5.12
N LYS A 114 -1.65 -22.04 -4.38
CA LYS A 114 -0.72 -23.01 -4.95
C LYS A 114 -1.44 -24.01 -5.85
N GLN A 115 -0.76 -24.52 -6.84
CA GLN A 115 -1.34 -25.48 -7.79
C GLN A 115 -1.83 -26.75 -7.08
N GLY A 116 -3.05 -27.16 -7.40
CA GLY A 116 -3.67 -28.36 -6.83
C GLY A 116 -4.17 -28.20 -5.37
N VAL A 117 -4.09 -27.00 -4.82
CA VAL A 117 -4.56 -26.71 -3.45
C VAL A 117 -5.93 -26.03 -3.51
N THR A 118 -6.83 -26.45 -2.62
CA THR A 118 -8.13 -25.80 -2.39
C THR A 118 -8.11 -25.05 -1.06
N CYS A 119 -8.75 -23.88 -1.05
CA CYS A 119 -8.88 -23.05 0.14
C CYS A 119 -10.21 -22.29 0.09
N THR A 120 -10.84 -22.13 1.23
CA THR A 120 -12.04 -21.34 1.41
C THR A 120 -11.74 -19.97 2.00
N GLU A 121 -12.64 -19.01 1.82
CA GLU A 121 -12.54 -17.71 2.51
C GLU A 121 -12.53 -17.88 4.03
N ALA A 122 -13.27 -18.85 4.57
CA ALA A 122 -13.34 -19.12 6.00
C ALA A 122 -11.96 -19.49 6.57
N GLU A 123 -11.20 -20.35 5.89
CA GLU A 123 -9.85 -20.74 6.30
C GLU A 123 -8.88 -19.55 6.29
N ILE A 124 -8.96 -18.68 5.28
CA ILE A 124 -8.14 -17.46 5.23
C ILE A 124 -8.54 -16.49 6.34
N ASN A 125 -9.84 -16.29 6.56
CA ASN A 125 -10.33 -15.43 7.63
C ASN A 125 -9.89 -15.94 9.02
N GLU A 126 -9.94 -17.25 9.25
CA GLU A 126 -9.44 -17.87 10.49
C GLU A 126 -7.93 -17.60 10.67
N PHE A 127 -7.12 -17.83 9.63
CA PHE A 127 -5.70 -17.50 9.67
C PHE A 127 -5.45 -16.02 9.97
N CYS A 128 -6.23 -15.12 9.35
CA CYS A 128 -6.15 -13.69 9.58
C CYS A 128 -6.59 -13.24 10.99
N MET A 129 -7.16 -14.12 11.80
CA MET A 129 -7.45 -13.81 13.22
C MET A 129 -6.20 -13.51 14.04
N GLY A 130 -5.02 -13.93 13.59
CA GLY A 130 -3.73 -13.54 14.16
C GLY A 130 -3.36 -12.05 13.97
N MET A 131 -4.09 -11.31 13.14
CA MET A 131 -3.90 -9.86 12.96
C MET A 131 -4.92 -9.04 13.77
N PRO A 132 -4.59 -7.77 14.12
CA PRO A 132 -5.55 -6.81 14.65
C PRO A 132 -6.78 -6.70 13.75
N ARG A 133 -7.97 -6.58 14.36
CA ARG A 133 -9.25 -6.64 13.63
C ARG A 133 -9.35 -5.64 12.49
N TYR A 134 -8.85 -4.40 12.66
CA TYR A 134 -8.95 -3.34 11.66
C TYR A 134 -8.06 -3.61 10.43
N LYS A 135 -6.98 -4.40 10.58
CA LYS A 135 -6.06 -4.76 9.48
C LYS A 135 -6.53 -5.97 8.68
N ARG A 136 -7.49 -6.76 9.19
CA ARG A 136 -7.96 -7.98 8.50
C ARG A 136 -8.65 -7.61 7.20
N PRO A 137 -8.33 -8.29 6.07
CA PRO A 137 -9.07 -8.11 4.83
C PRO A 137 -10.56 -8.31 5.05
N ARG A 138 -11.37 -7.39 4.54
CA ARG A 138 -12.84 -7.51 4.61
C ARG A 138 -13.44 -8.26 3.43
N LYS A 139 -12.64 -8.43 2.39
CA LYS A 139 -13.01 -9.18 1.19
C LYS A 139 -11.82 -9.99 0.71
N ILE A 140 -12.08 -11.20 0.26
CA ILE A 140 -11.11 -12.10 -0.35
C ILE A 140 -11.57 -12.44 -1.76
N ILE A 141 -10.68 -12.33 -2.72
CA ILE A 141 -10.92 -12.67 -4.12
C ILE A 141 -9.86 -13.70 -4.53
N PHE A 142 -10.28 -14.89 -4.94
CA PHE A 142 -9.38 -15.90 -5.48
C PHE A 142 -9.12 -15.60 -6.96
N ALA A 143 -7.90 -15.17 -7.26
CA ALA A 143 -7.46 -14.84 -8.62
C ALA A 143 -5.93 -14.84 -8.71
N SER A 144 -5.39 -14.83 -9.93
CA SER A 144 -3.95 -14.67 -10.14
C SER A 144 -3.50 -13.25 -9.77
N VAL A 145 -2.30 -13.15 -9.18
CA VAL A 145 -1.68 -11.88 -8.83
C VAL A 145 -0.75 -11.44 -9.96
N PRO A 146 -1.08 -10.37 -10.69
CA PRO A 146 -0.26 -9.91 -11.81
C PRO A 146 1.06 -9.31 -11.31
N ARG A 147 2.15 -9.70 -11.96
CA ARG A 147 3.48 -9.15 -11.71
C ARG A 147 4.08 -8.63 -13.01
N ASN A 148 4.82 -7.53 -12.92
CA ASN A 148 5.56 -7.01 -14.06
C ASN A 148 6.82 -7.83 -14.34
N ALA A 149 7.57 -7.48 -15.40
CA ALA A 149 8.79 -8.16 -15.81
C ALA A 149 9.89 -8.15 -14.72
N THR A 150 9.85 -7.21 -13.77
CA THR A 150 10.79 -7.14 -12.63
C THR A 150 10.30 -7.89 -11.40
N GLY A 151 9.16 -8.59 -11.49
CA GLY A 151 8.57 -9.37 -10.40
C GLY A 151 7.74 -8.57 -9.39
N LYS A 152 7.53 -7.26 -9.61
CA LYS A 152 6.71 -6.42 -8.71
C LYS A 152 5.21 -6.63 -9.00
N ILE A 153 4.40 -6.68 -7.96
CA ILE A 153 2.93 -6.73 -8.06
C ILE A 153 2.42 -5.49 -8.78
N GLU A 154 1.56 -5.70 -9.79
CA GLU A 154 0.91 -4.63 -10.55
C GLU A 154 -0.41 -4.19 -9.87
N LYS A 155 -0.33 -3.56 -8.68
CA LYS A 155 -1.52 -3.06 -7.97
C LYS A 155 -2.40 -2.13 -8.82
N PRO A 156 -1.85 -1.24 -9.67
CA PRO A 156 -2.67 -0.42 -10.58
C PRO A 156 -3.57 -1.26 -11.50
N LYS A 157 -3.05 -2.39 -12.00
CA LYS A 157 -3.84 -3.31 -12.83
C LYS A 157 -4.97 -3.96 -12.05
N LEU A 158 -4.71 -4.39 -10.81
CA LEU A 158 -5.73 -4.95 -9.91
C LEU A 158 -6.81 -3.91 -9.58
N ARG A 159 -6.42 -2.66 -9.27
CA ARG A 159 -7.39 -1.58 -9.04
C ARG A 159 -8.27 -1.36 -10.28
N LYS A 160 -7.68 -1.27 -11.47
CA LYS A 160 -8.45 -1.14 -12.72
C LYS A 160 -9.45 -2.28 -12.92
N MET A 161 -9.10 -3.51 -12.54
CA MET A 161 -9.98 -4.68 -12.67
C MET A 161 -11.14 -4.69 -11.66
N TYR A 162 -10.91 -4.21 -10.43
CA TYR A 162 -11.85 -4.41 -9.33
C TYR A 162 -12.50 -3.12 -8.80
N CYS A 163 -11.92 -1.95 -9.05
CA CYS A 163 -12.48 -0.67 -8.58
C CYS A 163 -13.31 0.09 -9.64
N GLY A 164 -13.21 -0.28 -10.92
CA GLY A 164 -13.95 0.41 -12.00
C GLY A 164 -13.69 1.93 -12.01
N ASP A 165 -14.75 2.72 -12.16
CA ASP A 165 -14.67 4.19 -12.29
C ASP A 165 -14.25 4.94 -11.01
N TYR A 166 -14.25 4.29 -9.85
CA TYR A 166 -13.84 4.87 -8.57
C TYR A 166 -12.38 5.36 -8.59
N LEU A 167 -11.52 4.79 -9.42
CA LEU A 167 -10.13 5.22 -9.56
C LEU A 167 -9.99 6.63 -10.15
N ILE A 168 -10.87 6.99 -11.06
CA ILE A 168 -10.84 8.30 -11.73
C ILE A 168 -11.10 9.42 -10.73
N GLU A 169 -11.94 9.17 -9.73
CA GLU A 169 -12.25 10.13 -8.68
C GLU A 169 -11.09 10.31 -7.68
N LYS A 170 -10.36 9.23 -7.35
CA LYS A 170 -9.25 9.27 -6.38
C LYS A 170 -7.98 9.90 -6.99
N GLU A 171 -7.70 9.67 -8.26
CA GLU A 171 -6.57 10.28 -8.97
C GLU A 171 -6.76 11.80 -9.20
N ASN A 172 -8.02 12.28 -9.22
CA ASN A 172 -8.35 13.70 -9.36
C ASN A 172 -8.40 14.46 -8.02
N GLN A 173 -8.26 13.78 -6.88
CA GLN A 173 -8.30 14.39 -5.54
C GLN A 173 -6.93 14.39 -4.83
N GLY A 174 -5.89 13.86 -5.44
CA GLY A 174 -4.48 13.86 -4.98
C GLY A 174 -3.66 14.79 -5.81
#